data_6d9b9d23726e8123a67e6a729ccefb48
#
_entry.id   6d9b9d23726e8123a67e6a729ccefb48
#
_cell.length_a   1.000
_cell.length_b   1.000
_cell.length_c   1.000
_cell.angle_alpha   90.00
_cell.angle_beta   90.00
_cell.angle_gamma   90.00
#
_symmetry.space_group_name_H-M   'P 1'
#
loop_
_entity.id
_entity.type
_entity.pdbx_description
1 polymer ?
#
loop_
_entity_poly.entity_id
_entity_poly.type
_entity_poly.pdbx_seq_one_letter_code
_entity_poly.pdbx_strand_id
1 'polypeptide(L)'
;MYHNLYETITDALVTNGYIILENALNPNLPKELKKFAQSQSDFKQAGISGAGDLHLDSKRRTDKIHWLDEDGAVQRQFLDFTNGLKDYLNRELYLGLSYYESHFAIYDEGDFYETHLDAFKNSKNRVVTTVYYLNDEWKESDGGELVVYDEENNFLAKVIPEANTLVVFMSEKFPHEVLPAKRKRYSIAGWFWVDK
;
A
#
# COMPACT_ATOMS: atom_id res chain seq x y z
N MET A 1 -15.57 -12.10 -9.42
CA MET A 1 -14.79 -11.53 -10.55
C MET A 1 -13.27 -11.72 -10.35
N TYR A 2 -12.72 -11.57 -9.16
CA TYR A 2 -11.26 -11.61 -8.88
C TYR A 2 -10.73 -12.94 -8.34
N HIS A 3 -11.43 -14.06 -8.48
CA HIS A 3 -11.07 -15.34 -7.85
C HIS A 3 -9.63 -15.80 -8.18
N ASN A 4 -9.27 -15.84 -9.47
CA ASN A 4 -7.92 -16.25 -9.90
C ASN A 4 -6.82 -15.28 -9.40
N LEU A 5 -7.14 -13.98 -9.29
CA LEU A 5 -6.21 -12.99 -8.76
C LEU A 5 -5.98 -13.20 -7.24
N TYR A 6 -7.04 -13.49 -6.49
CA TYR A 6 -6.93 -13.81 -5.07
C TYR A 6 -6.12 -15.10 -4.83
N GLU A 7 -6.36 -16.13 -5.64
CA GLU A 7 -5.58 -17.37 -5.60
C GLU A 7 -4.09 -17.09 -5.85
N THR A 8 -3.77 -16.36 -6.93
CA THR A 8 -2.39 -15.97 -7.25
C THR A 8 -1.71 -15.19 -6.12
N ILE A 9 -2.41 -14.23 -5.51
CA ILE A 9 -1.90 -13.48 -4.36
C ILE A 9 -1.66 -14.40 -3.18
N THR A 10 -2.61 -15.28 -2.88
CA THR A 10 -2.53 -16.20 -1.74
C THR A 10 -1.36 -17.15 -1.87
N ASP A 11 -1.18 -17.79 -3.03
CA ASP A 11 -0.07 -18.71 -3.31
C ASP A 11 1.29 -18.00 -3.19
N ALA A 12 1.39 -16.77 -3.69
CA ALA A 12 2.61 -15.99 -3.58
C ALA A 12 2.92 -15.57 -2.13
N LEU A 13 1.91 -15.19 -1.35
CA LEU A 13 2.10 -14.89 0.08
C LEU A 13 2.58 -16.11 0.87
N VAL A 14 2.10 -17.32 0.55
CA VAL A 14 2.56 -18.57 1.17
C VAL A 14 3.99 -18.90 0.75
N THR A 15 4.31 -18.74 -0.54
CA THR A 15 5.58 -19.19 -1.10
C THR A 15 6.72 -18.20 -0.86
N ASN A 16 6.46 -16.91 -1.11
CA ASN A 16 7.47 -15.86 -1.11
C ASN A 16 7.24 -14.82 -0.01
N GLY A 17 6.03 -14.74 0.53
CA GLY A 17 5.60 -13.71 1.47
C GLY A 17 5.21 -12.38 0.81
N TYR A 18 5.42 -12.22 -0.49
CA TYR A 18 5.07 -11.01 -1.25
C TYR A 18 4.78 -11.30 -2.71
N ILE A 19 4.10 -10.35 -3.38
CA ILE A 19 3.87 -10.35 -4.82
C ILE A 19 3.82 -8.91 -5.36
N ILE A 20 4.28 -8.73 -6.59
CA ILE A 20 4.16 -7.50 -7.38
C ILE A 20 3.38 -7.85 -8.64
N LEU A 21 2.27 -7.19 -8.87
CA LEU A 21 1.35 -7.45 -9.98
C LEU A 21 1.17 -6.19 -10.81
N GLU A 22 1.61 -6.23 -12.06
CA GLU A 22 1.31 -5.21 -13.05
C GLU A 22 -0.08 -5.47 -13.65
N ASN A 23 -0.79 -4.39 -14.03
CA ASN A 23 -2.14 -4.47 -14.59
C ASN A 23 -3.13 -5.28 -13.72
N ALA A 24 -3.05 -5.09 -12.41
CA ALA A 24 -3.72 -5.94 -11.43
C ALA A 24 -5.25 -5.85 -11.47
N LEU A 25 -5.81 -4.65 -11.66
CA LEU A 25 -7.25 -4.38 -11.56
C LEU A 25 -7.79 -3.81 -12.89
N ASN A 26 -9.04 -3.31 -12.85
CA ASN A 26 -9.63 -2.63 -13.99
C ASN A 26 -8.72 -1.46 -14.45
N PRO A 27 -8.34 -1.40 -15.73
CA PRO A 27 -7.36 -0.41 -16.23
C PRO A 27 -7.81 1.06 -16.09
N ASN A 28 -9.12 1.32 -15.92
CA ASN A 28 -9.63 2.68 -15.69
C ASN A 28 -9.57 3.10 -14.20
N LEU A 29 -9.51 2.14 -13.29
CA LEU A 29 -9.61 2.39 -11.86
C LEU A 29 -8.50 3.31 -11.32
N PRO A 30 -7.21 3.16 -11.69
CA PRO A 30 -6.17 4.06 -11.20
C PRO A 30 -6.42 5.52 -11.57
N LYS A 31 -6.85 5.78 -12.82
CA LYS A 31 -7.14 7.13 -13.30
C LYS A 31 -8.32 7.77 -12.55
N GLU A 32 -9.36 6.98 -12.30
CA GLU A 32 -10.54 7.46 -11.56
C GLU A 32 -10.20 7.74 -10.10
N LEU A 33 -9.44 6.86 -9.43
CA LEU A 33 -8.95 7.06 -8.06
C LEU A 33 -8.00 8.26 -7.96
N LYS A 34 -7.09 8.44 -8.92
CA LYS A 34 -6.20 9.61 -8.97
C LYS A 34 -6.98 10.90 -9.10
N LYS A 35 -7.99 10.93 -10.00
CA LYS A 35 -8.86 12.09 -10.18
C LYS A 35 -9.63 12.41 -8.88
N PHE A 36 -10.11 11.40 -8.18
CA PHE A 36 -10.74 11.55 -6.88
C PHE A 36 -9.76 12.17 -5.88
N ALA A 37 -8.55 11.58 -5.72
CA ALA A 37 -7.53 12.11 -4.82
C ALA A 37 -7.17 13.57 -5.13
N GLN A 38 -7.08 13.95 -6.39
CA GLN A 38 -6.79 15.32 -6.83
C GLN A 38 -7.92 16.30 -6.51
N SER A 39 -9.15 15.84 -6.34
CA SER A 39 -10.30 16.69 -5.98
C SER A 39 -10.43 16.94 -4.47
N GLN A 40 -9.67 16.19 -3.64
CA GLN A 40 -9.69 16.37 -2.19
C GLN A 40 -8.72 17.49 -1.76
N SER A 41 -9.16 18.29 -0.80
CA SER A 41 -8.36 19.43 -0.28
C SER A 41 -7.85 19.22 1.15
N ASP A 42 -8.22 18.14 1.80
CA ASP A 42 -7.99 17.87 3.23
C ASP A 42 -6.90 16.84 3.50
N PHE A 43 -5.96 16.67 2.57
CA PHE A 43 -4.75 15.89 2.82
C PHE A 43 -3.96 16.45 4.00
N LYS A 44 -3.60 15.56 4.92
CA LYS A 44 -2.82 15.88 6.12
C LYS A 44 -1.44 15.26 6.03
N GLN A 45 -0.45 15.92 6.65
CA GLN A 45 0.88 15.34 6.80
C GLN A 45 0.77 13.96 7.44
N ALA A 46 1.41 12.97 6.84
CA ALA A 46 1.45 11.63 7.39
C ALA A 46 2.26 11.59 8.69
N GLY A 47 1.74 10.90 9.69
CA GLY A 47 2.44 10.65 10.95
C GLY A 47 3.07 9.25 10.97
N ILE A 48 4.07 9.07 11.85
CA ILE A 48 4.58 7.76 12.23
C ILE A 48 3.86 7.40 13.53
N SER A 49 3.00 6.38 13.51
CA SER A 49 2.33 5.92 14.73
C SER A 49 3.21 4.91 15.48
N GLY A 50 3.60 5.26 16.70
CA GLY A 50 4.10 4.31 17.70
C GLY A 50 3.11 4.30 18.87
N ALA A 51 2.98 3.21 19.60
CA ALA A 51 2.03 2.93 20.68
C ALA A 51 1.40 4.18 21.35
N GLY A 52 0.33 4.72 20.78
CA GLY A 52 -0.53 5.73 21.40
C GLY A 52 -0.33 7.18 20.97
N ASP A 53 0.77 7.55 20.30
CA ASP A 53 1.01 8.93 19.86
C ASP A 53 1.38 9.01 18.38
N LEU A 54 0.66 9.83 17.64
CA LEU A 54 0.97 10.21 16.26
C LEU A 54 2.13 11.21 16.31
N HIS A 55 3.35 10.74 16.04
CA HIS A 55 4.51 11.63 15.89
C HIS A 55 4.68 12.06 14.44
N LEU A 56 4.64 13.37 14.19
CA LEU A 56 5.08 13.94 12.92
C LEU A 56 6.61 14.00 12.94
N ASP A 57 7.25 13.13 12.18
CA ASP A 57 8.71 13.15 12.00
C ASP A 57 9.05 13.38 10.52
N SER A 58 9.16 14.66 10.16
CA SER A 58 9.50 15.09 8.79
C SER A 58 10.91 14.70 8.33
N LYS A 59 11.74 14.14 9.23
CA LYS A 59 13.05 13.59 8.86
C LYS A 59 12.95 12.17 8.32
N ARG A 60 11.85 11.48 8.63
CA ARG A 60 11.64 10.08 8.27
C ARG A 60 10.55 9.88 7.24
N ARG A 61 9.54 10.78 7.21
CA ARG A 61 8.36 10.66 6.35
C ARG A 61 7.82 12.04 6.00
N THR A 62 7.61 12.32 4.70
CA THR A 62 7.20 13.65 4.22
C THR A 62 5.90 13.68 3.41
N ASP A 63 5.32 12.51 3.08
CA ASP A 63 4.07 12.41 2.33
C ASP A 63 2.85 12.95 3.06
N LYS A 64 1.81 13.22 2.30
CA LYS A 64 0.48 13.62 2.78
C LYS A 64 -0.52 12.52 2.51
N ILE A 65 -1.46 12.32 3.44
CA ILE A 65 -2.46 11.25 3.37
C ILE A 65 -3.89 11.78 3.46
N HIS A 66 -4.80 11.03 2.84
CA HIS A 66 -6.26 11.17 2.97
C HIS A 66 -6.86 9.76 3.07
N TRP A 67 -7.57 9.47 4.17
CA TRP A 67 -8.15 8.14 4.39
C TRP A 67 -9.24 7.83 3.37
N LEU A 68 -9.27 6.59 2.87
CA LEU A 68 -10.36 6.10 2.05
C LEU A 68 -11.59 5.83 2.94
N ASP A 69 -12.75 6.15 2.38
CA ASP A 69 -14.05 5.83 2.96
C ASP A 69 -14.96 5.14 1.93
N GLU A 70 -16.13 4.68 2.36
CA GLU A 70 -17.10 4.00 1.50
C GLU A 70 -18.05 4.97 0.78
N ASP A 71 -17.93 6.27 0.96
CA ASP A 71 -18.88 7.26 0.44
C ASP A 71 -18.76 7.46 -1.08
N GLY A 72 -17.56 7.26 -1.63
CA GLY A 72 -17.31 7.42 -3.05
C GLY A 72 -17.45 6.12 -3.86
N ALA A 73 -18.18 6.16 -4.98
CA ALA A 73 -18.39 4.98 -5.84
C ALA A 73 -17.06 4.39 -6.37
N VAL A 74 -16.06 5.22 -6.66
CA VAL A 74 -14.75 4.75 -7.14
C VAL A 74 -13.92 4.14 -6.02
N GLN A 75 -14.00 4.71 -4.80
CA GLN A 75 -13.33 4.13 -3.62
C GLN A 75 -13.92 2.77 -3.30
N ARG A 76 -15.25 2.62 -3.35
CA ARG A 76 -15.93 1.33 -3.15
C ARG A 76 -15.42 0.24 -4.10
N GLN A 77 -15.15 0.54 -5.36
CA GLN A 77 -14.61 -0.48 -6.28
C GLN A 77 -13.28 -1.07 -5.78
N PHE A 78 -12.40 -0.21 -5.23
CA PHE A 78 -11.14 -0.66 -4.65
C PHE A 78 -11.36 -1.39 -3.32
N LEU A 79 -12.22 -0.87 -2.46
CA LEU A 79 -12.55 -1.48 -1.17
C LEU A 79 -13.29 -2.82 -1.33
N ASP A 80 -14.15 -2.99 -2.33
CA ASP A 80 -14.79 -4.27 -2.66
C ASP A 80 -13.75 -5.32 -3.06
N PHE A 81 -12.73 -4.92 -3.85
CA PHE A 81 -11.62 -5.81 -4.18
C PHE A 81 -10.85 -6.23 -2.92
N THR A 82 -10.48 -5.28 -2.06
CA THR A 82 -9.70 -5.59 -0.85
C THR A 82 -10.51 -6.39 0.18
N ASN A 83 -11.80 -6.11 0.34
CA ASN A 83 -12.70 -6.91 1.19
C ASN A 83 -12.82 -8.35 0.67
N GLY A 84 -12.98 -8.53 -0.63
CA GLY A 84 -12.98 -9.87 -1.23
C GLY A 84 -11.65 -10.61 -1.05
N LEU A 85 -10.51 -9.90 -1.13
CA LEU A 85 -9.19 -10.47 -0.84
C LEU A 85 -9.08 -10.89 0.64
N LYS A 86 -9.55 -10.03 1.57
CA LYS A 86 -9.60 -10.35 3.00
C LYS A 86 -10.35 -11.66 3.28
N ASP A 87 -11.54 -11.78 2.71
CA ASP A 87 -12.39 -12.96 2.91
C ASP A 87 -11.74 -14.22 2.30
N TYR A 88 -11.07 -14.07 1.15
CA TYR A 88 -10.34 -15.15 0.51
C TYR A 88 -9.14 -15.61 1.37
N LEU A 89 -8.30 -14.67 1.83
CA LEU A 89 -7.16 -14.96 2.71
C LEU A 89 -7.58 -15.62 4.02
N ASN A 90 -8.69 -15.17 4.61
CA ASN A 90 -9.23 -15.79 5.81
C ASN A 90 -9.68 -17.23 5.58
N ARG A 91 -10.31 -17.51 4.44
CA ARG A 91 -10.78 -18.86 4.10
C ARG A 91 -9.63 -19.82 3.82
N GLU A 92 -8.62 -19.38 3.05
CA GLU A 92 -7.55 -20.25 2.59
C GLU A 92 -6.38 -20.36 3.60
N LEU A 93 -6.07 -19.27 4.33
CA LEU A 93 -4.90 -19.21 5.21
C LEU A 93 -5.25 -19.07 6.70
N TYR A 94 -6.53 -18.96 7.06
CA TYR A 94 -7.00 -18.82 8.44
C TYR A 94 -6.35 -17.66 9.19
N LEU A 95 -6.08 -16.52 8.51
CA LEU A 95 -5.36 -15.38 9.07
C LEU A 95 -6.14 -14.61 10.14
N GLY A 96 -7.47 -14.74 10.19
CA GLY A 96 -8.32 -14.05 11.16
C GLY A 96 -8.39 -12.54 10.94
N LEU A 97 -8.25 -12.09 9.69
CA LEU A 97 -8.31 -10.68 9.33
C LEU A 97 -9.71 -10.10 9.62
N SER A 98 -9.78 -9.04 10.42
CA SER A 98 -11.04 -8.43 10.84
C SER A 98 -11.47 -7.29 9.91
N TYR A 99 -10.55 -6.39 9.58
CA TYR A 99 -10.85 -5.25 8.71
C TYR A 99 -9.65 -4.85 7.83
N TYR A 100 -9.93 -3.98 6.89
CA TYR A 100 -8.94 -3.34 6.04
C TYR A 100 -9.05 -1.82 6.18
N GLU A 101 -7.94 -1.14 6.38
CA GLU A 101 -7.85 0.31 6.34
C GLU A 101 -6.87 0.75 5.27
N SER A 102 -7.14 1.86 4.62
CA SER A 102 -6.24 2.40 3.60
C SER A 102 -6.38 3.91 3.44
N HIS A 103 -5.34 4.53 2.92
CA HIS A 103 -5.32 5.94 2.61
C HIS A 103 -4.67 6.21 1.25
N PHE A 104 -5.10 7.25 0.57
CA PHE A 104 -4.31 7.87 -0.48
C PHE A 104 -3.05 8.47 0.13
N ALA A 105 -1.92 8.29 -0.55
CA ALA A 105 -0.67 8.93 -0.21
C ALA A 105 -0.18 9.76 -1.39
N ILE A 106 0.16 11.01 -1.11
CA ILE A 106 0.75 11.95 -2.07
C ILE A 106 2.16 12.27 -1.63
N TYR A 107 3.11 11.98 -2.50
CA TYR A 107 4.50 12.38 -2.39
C TYR A 107 4.72 13.52 -3.38
N ASP A 108 5.00 14.73 -2.90
CA ASP A 108 5.43 15.85 -3.73
C ASP A 108 6.88 15.62 -4.21
N GLU A 109 7.41 16.48 -5.07
CA GLU A 109 8.79 16.37 -5.53
C GLU A 109 9.77 16.45 -4.35
N GLY A 110 10.64 15.44 -4.23
CA GLY A 110 11.59 15.28 -3.14
C GLY A 110 11.07 14.55 -1.91
N ASP A 111 9.77 14.29 -1.81
CA ASP A 111 9.19 13.53 -0.71
C ASP A 111 9.64 12.07 -0.72
N PHE A 112 9.78 11.51 0.48
CA PHE A 112 10.29 10.16 0.72
C PHE A 112 9.69 9.54 1.98
N TYR A 113 9.94 8.26 2.18
CA TYR A 113 9.70 7.56 3.44
C TYR A 113 10.87 6.61 3.71
N GLU A 114 11.58 6.83 4.84
CA GLU A 114 12.71 5.99 5.24
C GLU A 114 12.30 4.53 5.44
N THR A 115 13.31 3.65 5.40
CA THR A 115 13.13 2.20 5.64
C THR A 115 12.41 1.93 6.97
N HIS A 116 11.32 1.18 6.88
CA HIS A 116 10.46 0.82 8.02
C HIS A 116 9.79 -0.53 7.80
N LEU A 117 9.21 -1.07 8.88
CA LEU A 117 8.27 -2.17 8.87
C LEU A 117 6.87 -1.64 9.20
N ASP A 118 5.84 -2.15 8.54
CA ASP A 118 4.46 -1.77 8.79
C ASP A 118 3.88 -2.37 10.07
N ALA A 119 4.36 -3.54 10.46
CA ALA A 119 4.02 -4.16 11.74
C ALA A 119 4.93 -3.62 12.86
N PHE A 120 4.33 -3.02 13.88
CA PHE A 120 5.09 -2.52 15.04
C PHE A 120 5.60 -3.66 15.91
N LYS A 121 6.80 -3.49 16.48
CA LYS A 121 7.42 -4.48 17.40
C LYS A 121 6.50 -4.88 18.56
N ASN A 122 5.62 -3.97 19.01
CA ASN A 122 4.71 -4.16 20.15
C ASN A 122 3.23 -4.35 19.77
N SER A 123 2.90 -4.31 18.48
CA SER A 123 1.52 -4.47 17.98
C SER A 123 1.57 -5.06 16.57
N LYS A 124 1.54 -6.40 16.51
CA LYS A 124 1.57 -7.17 15.26
C LYS A 124 0.17 -7.32 14.64
N ASN A 125 -0.66 -6.30 14.76
CA ASN A 125 -2.05 -6.39 14.29
C ASN A 125 -2.19 -6.17 12.79
N ARG A 126 -1.22 -5.49 12.13
CA ARG A 126 -1.12 -5.42 10.68
C ARG A 126 -0.49 -6.70 10.17
N VAL A 127 -1.23 -7.47 9.41
CA VAL A 127 -0.81 -8.80 8.93
C VAL A 127 -0.37 -8.76 7.48
N VAL A 128 -1.14 -8.09 6.62
CA VAL A 128 -0.82 -7.97 5.20
C VAL A 128 -0.89 -6.50 4.80
N THR A 129 0.13 -6.04 4.09
CA THR A 129 0.22 -4.71 3.50
C THR A 129 -0.11 -4.76 2.02
N THR A 130 -0.79 -3.73 1.53
CA THR A 130 -1.01 -3.50 0.10
C THR A 130 -0.56 -2.11 -0.29
N VAL A 131 0.02 -1.97 -1.49
CA VAL A 131 0.32 -0.68 -2.11
C VAL A 131 -0.19 -0.71 -3.55
N TYR A 132 -1.03 0.25 -3.92
CA TYR A 132 -1.60 0.35 -5.25
C TYR A 132 -1.27 1.70 -5.88
N TYR A 133 -0.70 1.69 -7.09
CA TYR A 133 -0.17 2.90 -7.74
C TYR A 133 -1.14 3.49 -8.76
N LEU A 134 -1.11 4.83 -8.85
CA LEU A 134 -2.07 5.62 -9.62
C LEU A 134 -1.42 6.55 -10.67
N ASN A 135 -0.14 6.32 -11.01
CA ASN A 135 0.64 7.26 -11.83
C ASN A 135 0.81 6.76 -13.25
N ASP A 136 0.28 7.50 -14.21
CA ASP A 136 0.43 7.16 -15.62
C ASP A 136 1.83 7.52 -16.13
N GLU A 137 2.36 6.72 -17.06
CA GLU A 137 3.61 6.95 -17.78
C GLU A 137 4.79 7.25 -16.85
N TRP A 138 4.91 6.47 -15.76
CA TRP A 138 6.00 6.63 -14.80
C TRP A 138 7.27 5.97 -15.32
N LYS A 139 8.38 6.70 -15.28
CA LYS A 139 9.69 6.21 -15.75
C LYS A 139 10.62 6.02 -14.56
N GLU A 140 11.60 5.15 -14.71
CA GLU A 140 12.65 4.97 -13.71
C GLU A 140 13.38 6.29 -13.40
N SER A 141 13.53 7.17 -14.39
CA SER A 141 14.11 8.50 -14.21
C SER A 141 13.31 9.42 -13.28
N ASP A 142 12.03 9.11 -13.03
CA ASP A 142 11.14 9.91 -12.18
C ASP A 142 11.36 9.64 -10.68
N GLY A 143 12.09 8.58 -10.33
CA GLY A 143 12.32 8.16 -8.93
C GLY A 143 11.04 7.69 -8.24
N GLY A 144 10.98 7.79 -6.91
CA GLY A 144 9.79 7.46 -6.12
C GLY A 144 9.47 5.97 -6.04
N GLU A 145 10.42 5.10 -6.36
CA GLU A 145 10.25 3.66 -6.30
C GLU A 145 10.06 3.18 -4.86
N LEU A 146 9.30 2.11 -4.70
CA LEU A 146 9.29 1.32 -3.50
C LEU A 146 10.45 0.33 -3.55
N VAL A 147 11.35 0.39 -2.58
CA VAL A 147 12.40 -0.61 -2.41
C VAL A 147 12.00 -1.54 -1.28
N VAL A 148 12.06 -2.84 -1.55
CA VAL A 148 11.69 -3.90 -0.60
C VAL A 148 12.91 -4.71 -0.26
N TYR A 149 13.08 -5.02 1.01
CA TYR A 149 14.19 -5.79 1.57
C TYR A 149 13.67 -7.07 2.24
N ASP A 150 14.54 -8.07 2.37
CA ASP A 150 14.26 -9.25 3.18
C ASP A 150 14.44 -9.00 4.69
N GLU A 151 14.22 -10.02 5.50
CA GLU A 151 14.33 -9.95 6.97
C GLU A 151 15.78 -9.67 7.44
N GLU A 152 16.79 -9.93 6.60
CA GLU A 152 18.19 -9.62 6.84
C GLU A 152 18.62 -8.26 6.26
N ASN A 153 17.68 -7.47 5.72
CA ASN A 153 17.90 -6.20 5.02
C ASN A 153 18.70 -6.33 3.69
N ASN A 154 18.65 -7.48 3.04
CA ASN A 154 19.15 -7.59 1.68
C ASN A 154 18.10 -7.07 0.70
N PHE A 155 18.56 -6.45 -0.38
CA PHE A 155 17.69 -5.97 -1.46
C PHE A 155 16.93 -7.14 -2.11
N LEU A 156 15.60 -7.02 -2.20
CA LEU A 156 14.73 -7.98 -2.87
C LEU A 156 14.16 -7.44 -4.18
N ALA A 157 13.54 -6.27 -4.14
CA ALA A 157 12.84 -5.72 -5.28
C ALA A 157 12.81 -4.20 -5.26
N LYS A 158 12.75 -3.61 -6.45
CA LYS A 158 12.48 -2.19 -6.68
C LYS A 158 11.25 -2.09 -7.58
N VAL A 159 10.21 -1.42 -7.10
CA VAL A 159 8.92 -1.31 -7.79
C VAL A 159 8.74 0.11 -8.30
N ILE A 160 8.64 0.25 -9.62
CA ILE A 160 8.27 1.52 -10.25
C ILE A 160 6.79 1.78 -9.93
N PRO A 161 6.43 2.97 -9.44
CA PRO A 161 5.06 3.28 -9.03
C PRO A 161 4.13 3.58 -10.23
N GLU A 162 4.15 2.73 -11.25
CA GLU A 162 3.30 2.83 -12.44
C GLU A 162 1.86 2.46 -12.12
N ALA A 163 0.92 3.13 -12.77
CA ALA A 163 -0.51 2.92 -12.58
C ALA A 163 -0.91 1.45 -12.75
N ASN A 164 -1.87 1.01 -11.93
CA ASN A 164 -2.38 -0.36 -11.91
C ASN A 164 -1.37 -1.43 -11.47
N THR A 165 -0.24 -1.03 -10.87
CA THR A 165 0.64 -1.96 -10.19
C THR A 165 0.18 -2.11 -8.73
N LEU A 166 -0.02 -3.36 -8.30
CA LEU A 166 -0.39 -3.74 -6.95
C LEU A 166 0.74 -4.53 -6.31
N VAL A 167 1.19 -4.08 -5.15
CA VAL A 167 2.15 -4.80 -4.30
C VAL A 167 1.41 -5.32 -3.08
N VAL A 168 1.60 -6.59 -2.74
CA VAL A 168 1.03 -7.21 -1.53
C VAL A 168 2.12 -7.97 -0.80
N PHE A 169 2.26 -7.79 0.52
CA PHE A 169 3.28 -8.48 1.30
C PHE A 169 2.89 -8.65 2.78
N MET A 170 3.53 -9.61 3.44
CA MET A 170 3.39 -9.82 4.88
C MET A 170 4.03 -8.66 5.65
N SER A 171 3.23 -7.92 6.43
CA SER A 171 3.62 -6.63 7.04
C SER A 171 4.82 -6.71 8.01
N GLU A 172 5.06 -7.87 8.61
CA GLU A 172 6.13 -8.06 9.59
C GLU A 172 7.47 -8.53 9.00
N LYS A 173 7.49 -8.90 7.70
CA LYS A 173 8.64 -9.56 7.09
C LYS A 173 9.50 -8.66 6.21
N PHE A 174 8.93 -7.63 5.62
CA PHE A 174 9.57 -6.89 4.55
C PHE A 174 9.81 -5.43 4.94
N PRO A 175 11.01 -5.08 5.43
CA PRO A 175 11.43 -3.69 5.51
C PRO A 175 11.36 -3.07 4.12
N HIS A 176 10.86 -1.84 4.05
CA HIS A 176 10.71 -1.15 2.76
C HIS A 176 10.82 0.36 2.94
N GLU A 177 11.15 1.03 1.85
CA GLU A 177 11.25 2.49 1.79
C GLU A 177 10.67 3.04 0.50
N VAL A 178 10.34 4.33 0.50
CA VAL A 178 9.98 5.08 -0.70
C VAL A 178 11.09 6.06 -1.00
N LEU A 179 11.73 5.89 -2.16
CA LEU A 179 12.78 6.79 -2.63
C LEU A 179 12.21 8.15 -3.01
N PRO A 180 13.02 9.23 -2.97
CA PRO A 180 12.57 10.55 -3.39
C PRO A 180 12.04 10.57 -4.82
N ALA A 181 10.83 11.08 -5.01
CA ALA A 181 10.23 11.25 -6.32
C ALA A 181 10.65 12.57 -6.95
N LYS A 182 10.81 12.62 -8.27
CA LYS A 182 11.10 13.85 -9.03
C LYS A 182 9.84 14.52 -9.61
N ARG A 183 8.69 13.91 -9.38
CA ARG A 183 7.38 14.47 -9.68
C ARG A 183 6.34 13.94 -8.70
N LYS A 184 5.20 14.59 -8.65
CA LYS A 184 4.12 14.21 -7.73
C LYS A 184 3.66 12.76 -7.96
N ARG A 185 3.73 11.93 -6.92
CA ARG A 185 3.43 10.50 -6.91
C ARG A 185 2.19 10.21 -6.08
N TYR A 186 1.27 9.44 -6.64
CA TYR A 186 0.03 9.03 -6.00
C TYR A 186 0.01 7.52 -5.80
N SER A 187 -0.40 7.08 -4.63
CA SER A 187 -0.63 5.66 -4.31
C SER A 187 -1.76 5.52 -3.29
N ILE A 188 -2.24 4.29 -3.13
CA ILE A 188 -3.05 3.88 -1.98
C ILE A 188 -2.21 2.88 -1.19
N ALA A 189 -1.96 3.17 0.08
CA ALA A 189 -1.37 2.23 1.01
C ALA A 189 -2.45 1.73 1.98
N GLY A 190 -2.42 0.44 2.29
CA GLY A 190 -3.44 -0.16 3.14
C GLY A 190 -2.99 -1.43 3.85
N TRP A 191 -3.71 -1.78 4.89
CA TRP A 191 -3.35 -2.87 5.78
C TRP A 191 -4.58 -3.70 6.17
N PHE A 192 -4.39 -5.01 6.14
CA PHE A 192 -5.33 -5.94 6.77
C PHE A 192 -4.93 -6.18 8.22
N TRP A 193 -5.89 -6.05 9.12
CA TRP A 193 -5.71 -6.11 10.57
C TRP A 193 -6.38 -7.34 11.17
N VAL A 194 -5.82 -7.80 12.28
CA VAL A 194 -6.48 -8.74 13.22
C VAL A 194 -6.86 -7.99 14.49
N ASP A 195 -8.00 -8.33 15.06
CA ASP A 195 -8.40 -7.85 16.38
C ASP A 195 -7.49 -8.43 17.47
N LYS A 196 -7.30 -7.67 18.54
CA LYS A 196 -6.54 -8.14 19.71
C LYS A 196 -7.35 -9.08 20.55
#